data_ae10feac53e2151c73e6faa5f3ddb0cf
#
_entry.id   ae10feac53e2151c73e6faa5f3ddb0cf
#
_cell.length_a   1.000
_cell.length_b   1.000
_cell.length_c   1.000
_cell.angle_alpha   90.00
_cell.angle_beta   90.00
_cell.angle_gamma   90.00
#
_symmetry.space_group_name_H-M   'P 1'
#
loop_
_entity.id
_entity.type
_entity.pdbx_description
1 polymer ?
#
loop_
_entity_poly.entity_id
_entity_poly.type
_entity_poly.pdbx_seq_one_letter_code
_entity_poly.pdbx_strand_id
1 'polypeptide(L)'
;MSEAYWKIWNPKVQKQIDRDIEKNRKANGVLHLEEAAPGTEVEIKQVSHDFVFGASMFNFNQLGTPAANQRYKELFGTLFNRATVPFYWEPFEMQPGRPRFREEYWDTEAYWNKQTDPKHQPHWRRPAPDPMIDYCESHGIPVHGHPLTWGSRRWHHPNWIVDQILTDEERQTLKQYVAEYADEKNFRNEDKMTPAFNQATPQELEEKLPELGPKLQQLINKRITEIVKYYGDRISSWDVVNESAQDFAKGAMIPGSKLCKSNYGFMPGDFTYESFQTAGSLISDNALMNINDYWTGPEYAAQVKDLLKRGCRIDVVGTQMHLFNPQQCLDIAAGKESQTPSFVWKLMNNLSETGLPIHLSEITITSPGGGTKGEQIQAVIAQNLYRLWFSCKNMMGITWWNIVDDCGAPGEPSVSGLFHRDMSPKQSFYALDNLINHAWKTETKVKAGKNGEVKFRGFRGQYEVTYTDKNGKERTVTYHLK
;
A
#
# COMPACT_ATOMS: atom_id res chain seq x y z
N MET A 1 17.42 -22.37 0.43
CA MET A 1 16.30 -22.91 -0.37
C MET A 1 16.56 -24.37 -0.69
N SER A 2 15.51 -25.21 -0.70
CA SER A 2 15.61 -26.65 -1.05
C SER A 2 15.70 -26.88 -2.57
N GLU A 3 16.07 -28.13 -2.97
CA GLU A 3 15.97 -28.53 -4.38
C GLU A 3 14.53 -28.46 -4.91
N ALA A 4 13.53 -28.77 -4.07
CA ALA A 4 12.13 -28.68 -4.44
C ALA A 4 11.72 -27.24 -4.79
N TYR A 5 12.19 -26.26 -4.03
CA TYR A 5 12.01 -24.85 -4.37
C TYR A 5 12.53 -24.53 -5.78
N TRP A 6 13.76 -24.97 -6.10
CA TRP A 6 14.38 -24.69 -7.41
C TRP A 6 13.75 -25.48 -8.55
N LYS A 7 13.08 -26.59 -8.28
CA LYS A 7 12.22 -27.27 -9.28
C LYS A 7 11.00 -26.44 -9.65
N ILE A 8 10.42 -25.70 -8.69
CA ILE A 8 9.31 -24.77 -8.93
C ILE A 8 9.81 -23.51 -9.65
N TRP A 9 10.87 -22.89 -9.14
CA TRP A 9 11.49 -21.68 -9.68
C TRP A 9 12.60 -22.02 -10.70
N ASN A 10 12.32 -22.96 -11.59
CA ASN A 10 13.27 -23.53 -12.54
C ASN A 10 13.67 -22.53 -13.65
N PRO A 11 14.75 -22.84 -14.44
CA PRO A 11 15.22 -21.95 -15.49
C PRO A 11 14.18 -21.57 -16.55
N LYS A 12 13.17 -22.43 -16.82
CA LYS A 12 12.09 -22.11 -17.76
C LYS A 12 11.20 -21.00 -17.21
N VAL A 13 10.83 -21.07 -15.93
CA VAL A 13 10.08 -20.02 -15.22
C VAL A 13 10.88 -18.72 -15.19
N GLN A 14 12.16 -18.78 -14.83
CA GLN A 14 13.02 -17.59 -14.79
C GLN A 14 13.12 -16.90 -16.16
N LYS A 15 13.31 -17.66 -17.22
CA LYS A 15 13.32 -17.12 -18.59
C LYS A 15 11.97 -16.54 -19.01
N GLN A 16 10.86 -17.10 -18.56
CA GLN A 16 9.53 -16.52 -18.81
C GLN A 16 9.40 -15.16 -18.12
N ILE A 17 9.78 -15.07 -16.85
CA ILE A 17 9.78 -13.81 -16.10
C ILE A 17 10.64 -12.76 -16.81
N ASP A 18 11.86 -13.10 -17.25
CA ASP A 18 12.74 -12.15 -17.93
C ASP A 18 12.15 -11.66 -19.26
N ARG A 19 11.55 -12.55 -20.06
CA ARG A 19 10.85 -12.14 -21.29
C ARG A 19 9.68 -11.21 -21.02
N ASP A 20 8.91 -11.49 -19.98
CA ASP A 20 7.76 -10.68 -19.63
C ASP A 20 8.16 -9.30 -19.06
N ILE A 21 9.25 -9.22 -18.28
CA ILE A 21 9.86 -7.95 -17.88
C ILE A 21 10.29 -7.14 -19.11
N GLU A 22 11.04 -7.75 -20.02
CA GLU A 22 11.50 -7.09 -21.25
C GLU A 22 10.33 -6.55 -22.09
N LYS A 23 9.24 -7.34 -22.19
CA LYS A 23 8.05 -6.98 -22.95
C LYS A 23 7.19 -5.92 -22.27
N ASN A 24 6.97 -6.06 -20.95
CA ASN A 24 5.95 -5.29 -20.25
C ASN A 24 6.52 -4.03 -19.58
N ARG A 25 7.85 -3.98 -19.30
CA ARG A 25 8.49 -2.90 -18.55
C ARG A 25 9.35 -1.99 -19.38
N LYS A 26 9.81 -2.44 -20.54
CA LYS A 26 10.64 -1.61 -21.43
C LYS A 26 9.84 -1.11 -22.64
N ALA A 27 10.29 0.03 -23.15
CA ALA A 27 9.78 0.63 -24.36
C ALA A 27 10.93 1.12 -25.25
N ASN A 28 10.63 1.40 -26.52
CA ASN A 28 11.56 2.06 -27.43
C ASN A 28 11.37 3.58 -27.31
N GLY A 29 12.44 4.28 -26.94
CA GLY A 29 12.50 5.74 -26.91
C GLY A 29 13.05 6.30 -28.21
N VAL A 30 12.45 7.40 -28.67
CA VAL A 30 12.93 8.17 -29.80
C VAL A 30 12.86 9.63 -29.43
N LEU A 31 13.97 10.36 -29.49
CA LEU A 31 14.01 11.80 -29.25
C LEU A 31 14.86 12.49 -30.34
N HIS A 32 14.64 13.77 -30.54
CA HIS A 32 15.39 14.59 -31.49
C HIS A 32 16.15 15.69 -30.74
N LEU A 33 17.45 15.69 -30.88
CA LEU A 33 18.37 16.66 -30.29
C LEU A 33 18.86 17.59 -31.39
N GLU A 34 18.13 18.68 -31.66
CA GLU A 34 18.38 19.60 -32.78
C GLU A 34 19.80 20.17 -32.80
N GLU A 35 20.39 20.35 -31.62
CA GLU A 35 21.74 20.92 -31.47
C GLU A 35 22.85 19.84 -31.53
N ALA A 36 22.50 18.51 -31.56
CA ALA A 36 23.49 17.43 -31.67
C ALA A 36 23.95 17.26 -33.12
N ALA A 37 25.26 17.20 -33.35
CA ALA A 37 25.80 16.80 -34.65
C ALA A 37 25.62 15.28 -34.86
N PRO A 38 25.46 14.83 -36.13
CA PRO A 38 25.47 13.38 -36.41
C PRO A 38 26.73 12.71 -35.86
N GLY A 39 26.55 11.58 -35.17
CA GLY A 39 27.66 10.85 -34.56
C GLY A 39 28.06 11.30 -33.15
N THR A 40 27.47 12.40 -32.64
CA THR A 40 27.67 12.83 -31.25
C THR A 40 27.29 11.71 -30.28
N GLU A 41 28.15 11.42 -29.33
CA GLU A 41 27.82 10.49 -28.22
C GLU A 41 26.80 11.15 -27.29
N VAL A 42 25.74 10.42 -27.01
CA VAL A 42 24.65 10.82 -26.14
C VAL A 42 24.56 9.85 -24.98
N GLU A 43 24.73 10.34 -23.77
CA GLU A 43 24.54 9.59 -22.54
C GLU A 43 23.08 9.64 -22.12
N ILE A 44 22.47 8.48 -21.87
CA ILE A 44 21.08 8.32 -21.50
C ILE A 44 21.04 7.61 -20.15
N LYS A 45 20.54 8.31 -19.13
CA LYS A 45 20.51 7.84 -17.77
C LYS A 45 19.09 7.92 -17.20
N GLN A 46 18.52 6.78 -16.80
CA GLN A 46 17.24 6.74 -16.11
C GLN A 46 17.38 7.33 -14.70
N VAL A 47 16.53 8.29 -14.35
CA VAL A 47 16.52 8.96 -13.04
C VAL A 47 15.34 8.52 -12.16
N SER A 48 14.24 8.07 -12.76
CA SER A 48 13.12 7.48 -12.01
C SER A 48 12.38 6.42 -12.81
N HIS A 49 11.66 5.55 -12.12
CA HIS A 49 10.74 4.58 -12.70
C HIS A 49 9.31 5.11 -12.72
N ASP A 50 8.52 4.75 -13.75
CA ASP A 50 7.06 4.86 -13.72
C ASP A 50 6.43 3.78 -12.83
N PHE A 51 7.10 2.63 -12.67
CA PHE A 51 6.68 1.59 -11.77
C PHE A 51 6.87 2.00 -10.31
N VAL A 52 5.86 1.76 -9.47
CA VAL A 52 5.91 2.09 -8.05
C VAL A 52 6.71 1.04 -7.28
N PHE A 53 7.81 1.47 -6.71
CA PHE A 53 8.51 0.76 -5.64
C PHE A 53 8.24 1.53 -4.36
N GLY A 54 7.22 1.11 -3.60
CA GLY A 54 6.72 1.84 -2.44
C GLY A 54 7.07 1.19 -1.12
N ALA A 55 6.93 1.98 -0.05
CA ALA A 55 6.92 1.46 1.31
C ALA A 55 6.03 2.28 2.24
N SER A 56 5.58 1.67 3.35
CA SER A 56 4.88 2.40 4.41
C SER A 56 5.85 3.28 5.19
N MET A 57 5.41 4.51 5.52
CA MET A 57 6.20 5.46 6.32
C MET A 57 5.70 5.55 7.77
N PHE A 58 5.21 4.44 8.31
CA PHE A 58 4.47 4.41 9.58
C PHE A 58 5.34 4.65 10.83
N ASN A 59 6.64 4.49 10.75
CA ASN A 59 7.55 4.72 11.87
C ASN A 59 8.36 6.02 11.75
N PHE A 60 7.88 6.96 10.96
CA PHE A 60 8.51 8.27 10.80
C PHE A 60 8.68 8.97 12.15
N ASN A 61 9.90 9.35 12.48
CA ASN A 61 10.31 9.93 13.79
C ASN A 61 10.08 9.02 15.02
N GLN A 62 9.79 7.72 14.85
CA GLN A 62 9.42 6.82 15.94
C GLN A 62 10.48 5.74 16.23
N LEU A 63 11.71 5.91 15.79
CA LEU A 63 12.75 4.89 15.95
C LEU A 63 13.58 5.00 17.24
N GLY A 64 13.24 5.95 18.11
CA GLY A 64 13.79 6.04 19.48
C GLY A 64 15.13 6.76 19.61
N THR A 65 15.78 7.11 18.50
CA THR A 65 16.99 7.94 18.51
C THR A 65 17.03 8.86 17.28
N PRO A 66 17.62 10.09 17.39
CA PRO A 66 17.79 10.97 16.24
C PRO A 66 18.59 10.32 15.10
N ALA A 67 19.62 9.55 15.43
CA ALA A 67 20.45 8.89 14.43
C ALA A 67 19.66 7.85 13.61
N ALA A 68 18.84 7.01 14.27
CA ALA A 68 17.99 6.03 13.58
C ALA A 68 16.91 6.71 12.73
N ASN A 69 16.27 7.76 13.25
CA ASN A 69 15.27 8.53 12.49
C ASN A 69 15.87 9.22 11.27
N GLN A 70 17.06 9.80 11.40
CA GLN A 70 17.77 10.40 10.27
C GLN A 70 18.15 9.34 9.24
N ARG A 71 18.69 8.21 9.69
CA ARG A 71 19.07 7.11 8.80
C ARG A 71 17.87 6.50 8.07
N TYR A 72 16.71 6.40 8.74
CA TYR A 72 15.46 5.99 8.12
C TYR A 72 15.08 6.89 6.94
N LYS A 73 15.13 8.21 7.15
CA LYS A 73 14.84 9.21 6.11
C LYS A 73 15.82 9.12 4.93
N GLU A 74 17.11 9.01 5.19
CA GLU A 74 18.14 8.85 4.16
C GLU A 74 17.95 7.58 3.31
N LEU A 75 17.64 6.45 3.97
CA LEU A 75 17.50 5.16 3.29
C LEU A 75 16.16 5.00 2.57
N PHE A 76 15.11 5.68 3.02
CA PHE A 76 13.80 5.58 2.38
C PHE A 76 13.87 5.91 0.88
N GLY A 77 14.39 7.08 0.53
CA GLY A 77 14.50 7.54 -0.86
C GLY A 77 15.53 6.79 -1.72
N THR A 78 16.38 5.95 -1.13
CA THR A 78 17.36 5.15 -1.92
C THR A 78 16.72 3.99 -2.67
N LEU A 79 15.60 3.47 -2.16
CA LEU A 79 14.95 2.29 -2.71
C LEU A 79 13.51 2.57 -3.15
N PHE A 80 12.81 3.48 -2.48
CA PHE A 80 11.40 3.71 -2.67
C PHE A 80 11.11 5.04 -3.33
N ASN A 81 10.22 5.02 -4.34
CA ASN A 81 9.75 6.18 -5.08
C ASN A 81 8.30 6.55 -4.74
N ARG A 82 7.70 5.94 -3.72
CA ARG A 82 6.37 6.26 -3.19
C ARG A 82 6.28 5.91 -1.71
N ALA A 83 5.61 6.76 -0.93
CA ALA A 83 5.37 6.55 0.49
C ALA A 83 3.89 6.30 0.76
N THR A 84 3.55 5.28 1.56
CA THR A 84 2.22 5.10 2.11
C THR A 84 2.14 5.74 3.48
N VAL A 85 1.23 6.70 3.65
CA VAL A 85 1.00 7.48 4.86
C VAL A 85 -0.29 7.00 5.54
N PRO A 86 -0.28 6.76 6.87
CA PRO A 86 -1.40 6.19 7.59
C PRO A 86 -2.48 7.23 7.89
N PHE A 87 -3.73 6.87 7.60
CA PHE A 87 -4.94 7.61 7.95
C PHE A 87 -5.93 6.75 8.74
N TYR A 88 -5.44 5.87 9.60
CA TYR A 88 -6.31 5.06 10.48
C TYR A 88 -7.10 5.96 11.41
N TRP A 89 -8.41 5.80 11.46
CA TRP A 89 -9.30 6.80 12.06
C TRP A 89 -9.04 7.04 13.54
N GLU A 90 -8.96 5.98 14.35
CA GLU A 90 -8.79 6.13 15.79
C GLU A 90 -7.53 6.91 16.20
N PRO A 91 -6.31 6.53 15.75
CA PRO A 91 -5.13 7.31 16.10
C PRO A 91 -5.08 8.68 15.42
N PHE A 92 -5.80 8.85 14.30
CA PHE A 92 -5.90 10.13 13.61
C PHE A 92 -6.88 11.09 14.30
N GLU A 93 -7.95 10.58 14.91
CA GLU A 93 -8.97 11.36 15.62
C GLU A 93 -9.30 10.69 16.96
N MET A 94 -8.36 10.71 17.91
CA MET A 94 -8.52 10.11 19.23
C MET A 94 -9.62 10.81 20.07
N GLN A 95 -9.93 12.05 19.76
CA GLN A 95 -11.04 12.83 20.34
C GLN A 95 -11.96 13.33 19.22
N PRO A 96 -13.28 13.24 19.39
CA PRO A 96 -14.22 13.65 18.37
C PRO A 96 -14.05 15.11 17.96
N GLY A 97 -14.00 15.37 16.66
CA GLY A 97 -13.85 16.71 16.09
C GLY A 97 -12.44 17.30 16.20
N ARG A 98 -11.43 16.48 16.59
CA ARG A 98 -10.03 16.90 16.68
C ARG A 98 -9.11 16.00 15.83
N PRO A 99 -9.22 16.07 14.50
CA PRO A 99 -8.35 15.31 13.62
C PRO A 99 -6.90 15.81 13.72
N ARG A 100 -5.97 14.88 13.80
CA ARG A 100 -4.54 15.12 14.03
C ARG A 100 -3.78 15.20 12.70
N PHE A 101 -4.03 16.26 11.93
CA PHE A 101 -3.30 16.54 10.69
C PHE A 101 -1.86 16.93 10.96
N ARG A 102 -1.68 17.86 11.90
CA ARG A 102 -0.40 18.46 12.26
C ARG A 102 0.25 17.72 13.43
N GLU A 103 1.56 17.85 13.50
CA GLU A 103 2.34 17.37 14.63
C GLU A 103 1.91 18.09 15.93
N GLU A 104 1.57 17.31 16.95
CA GLU A 104 1.39 17.77 18.32
C GLU A 104 2.58 17.28 19.17
N TYR A 105 2.67 17.67 20.44
CA TYR A 105 3.80 17.31 21.31
C TYR A 105 4.09 15.79 21.31
N TRP A 106 3.06 14.96 21.37
CA TRP A 106 3.17 13.49 21.38
C TRP A 106 3.48 12.85 20.01
N ASP A 107 3.57 13.65 18.97
CA ASP A 107 4.01 13.19 17.64
C ASP A 107 5.47 13.49 17.38
N THR A 108 6.06 14.40 18.18
CA THR A 108 7.42 14.88 17.97
C THR A 108 8.46 13.77 18.14
N GLU A 109 9.54 13.87 17.40
CA GLU A 109 10.71 13.00 17.58
C GLU A 109 11.22 13.02 19.04
N ALA A 110 11.20 14.20 19.69
CA ALA A 110 11.61 14.36 21.07
C ALA A 110 10.71 13.60 22.06
N TYR A 111 9.41 13.46 21.76
CA TYR A 111 8.51 12.64 22.55
C TYR A 111 8.84 11.14 22.35
N TRP A 112 8.93 10.69 21.10
CA TRP A 112 9.15 9.28 20.77
C TRP A 112 10.51 8.77 21.26
N ASN A 113 11.55 9.61 21.24
CA ASN A 113 12.89 9.24 21.76
C ASN A 113 12.91 9.05 23.28
N LYS A 114 11.89 9.49 24.01
CA LYS A 114 11.75 9.28 25.46
C LYS A 114 10.89 8.08 25.83
N GLN A 115 10.20 7.46 24.87
CA GLN A 115 9.31 6.33 25.14
C GLN A 115 10.12 5.07 25.39
N THR A 116 9.91 4.42 26.52
CA THR A 116 10.51 3.11 26.86
C THR A 116 9.69 1.96 26.29
N ASP A 117 8.40 2.19 26.07
CA ASP A 117 7.45 1.21 25.50
C ASP A 117 6.57 1.87 24.44
N PRO A 118 7.14 2.16 23.26
CA PRO A 118 6.43 2.87 22.21
C PRO A 118 5.25 2.07 21.62
N LYS A 119 5.33 0.74 21.62
CA LYS A 119 4.30 -0.13 20.98
C LYS A 119 2.96 -0.07 21.70
N HIS A 120 2.91 0.29 22.98
CA HIS A 120 1.67 0.45 23.75
C HIS A 120 1.09 1.86 23.67
N GLN A 121 1.75 2.79 22.96
CA GLN A 121 1.15 4.09 22.70
C GLN A 121 0.07 3.97 21.61
N PRO A 122 -1.13 4.60 21.77
CA PRO A 122 -2.26 4.43 20.86
C PRO A 122 -1.98 4.90 19.43
N HIS A 123 -1.02 5.80 19.25
CA HIS A 123 -0.60 6.33 17.95
C HIS A 123 0.77 5.79 17.46
N TRP A 124 1.26 4.70 18.05
CA TRP A 124 2.41 3.96 17.52
C TRP A 124 2.16 3.53 16.07
N ARG A 125 3.15 3.78 15.19
CA ARG A 125 3.04 3.58 13.74
C ARG A 125 1.97 4.44 13.05
N ARG A 126 1.48 5.46 13.74
CA ARG A 126 0.45 6.37 13.22
C ARG A 126 0.86 7.81 13.53
N PRO A 127 2.03 8.26 13.02
CA PRO A 127 2.44 9.66 13.19
C PRO A 127 1.42 10.60 12.53
N ALA A 128 1.41 11.87 12.94
CA ALA A 128 0.65 12.89 12.26
C ALA A 128 1.07 12.99 10.79
N PRO A 129 0.14 13.10 9.83
CA PRO A 129 0.49 13.01 8.41
C PRO A 129 1.31 14.18 7.87
N ASP A 130 1.10 15.43 8.33
CA ASP A 130 1.77 16.61 7.77
C ASP A 130 3.31 16.50 7.73
N PRO A 131 4.03 16.10 8.80
CA PRO A 131 5.48 15.99 8.76
C PRO A 131 5.99 14.95 7.75
N MET A 132 5.23 13.87 7.54
CA MET A 132 5.58 12.86 6.54
C MET A 132 5.36 13.37 5.12
N ILE A 133 4.24 14.07 4.89
CA ILE A 133 3.88 14.62 3.58
C ILE A 133 4.85 15.75 3.22
N ASP A 134 5.18 16.65 4.15
CA ASP A 134 6.17 17.72 3.94
C ASP A 134 7.56 17.13 3.60
N TYR A 135 7.97 16.08 4.30
CA TYR A 135 9.21 15.35 3.98
C TYR A 135 9.15 14.76 2.56
N CYS A 136 8.07 14.07 2.21
CA CYS A 136 7.91 13.46 0.89
C CYS A 136 7.93 14.51 -0.24
N GLU A 137 7.22 15.61 -0.08
CA GLU A 137 7.21 16.72 -1.05
C GLU A 137 8.60 17.33 -1.24
N SER A 138 9.34 17.57 -0.15
CA SER A 138 10.71 18.12 -0.21
C SER A 138 11.71 17.20 -0.90
N HIS A 139 11.39 15.90 -1.00
CA HIS A 139 12.22 14.87 -1.64
C HIS A 139 11.64 14.35 -2.97
N GLY A 140 10.54 14.94 -3.46
CA GLY A 140 9.90 14.52 -4.70
C GLY A 140 9.31 13.11 -4.66
N ILE A 141 8.90 12.63 -3.48
CA ILE A 141 8.30 11.32 -3.26
C ILE A 141 6.78 11.46 -3.24
N PRO A 142 6.04 10.97 -4.25
CA PRO A 142 4.59 10.96 -4.23
C PRO A 142 4.02 10.15 -3.06
N VAL A 143 2.90 10.62 -2.51
CA VAL A 143 2.25 10.04 -1.34
C VAL A 143 1.00 9.26 -1.73
N HIS A 144 0.82 8.12 -1.08
CA HIS A 144 -0.39 7.29 -1.07
C HIS A 144 -1.03 7.33 0.33
N GLY A 145 -2.28 7.75 0.43
CA GLY A 145 -3.03 7.80 1.69
C GLY A 145 -3.78 6.49 1.96
N HIS A 146 -3.60 5.91 3.15
CA HIS A 146 -4.20 4.61 3.52
C HIS A 146 -4.76 4.59 4.94
N PRO A 147 -6.01 4.13 5.15
CA PRO A 147 -7.16 4.16 4.26
C PRO A 147 -8.13 5.29 4.63
N LEU A 148 -9.05 5.67 3.73
CA LEU A 148 -10.15 6.58 4.06
C LEU A 148 -11.27 5.85 4.80
N THR A 149 -11.68 4.67 4.33
CA THR A 149 -12.73 3.83 4.94
C THR A 149 -12.24 2.40 5.13
N TRP A 150 -12.42 1.85 6.32
CA TRP A 150 -12.18 0.46 6.64
C TRP A 150 -13.12 0.02 7.76
N GLY A 151 -13.74 -1.15 7.64
CA GLY A 151 -14.68 -1.67 8.62
C GLY A 151 -14.06 -2.11 9.94
N SER A 152 -12.74 -2.29 9.98
CA SER A 152 -12.03 -2.79 11.15
C SER A 152 -12.20 -1.88 12.37
N ARG A 153 -12.84 -2.39 13.40
CA ARG A 153 -12.97 -1.69 14.68
C ARG A 153 -11.68 -1.71 15.47
N ARG A 154 -10.94 -2.81 15.37
CA ARG A 154 -9.66 -2.97 16.09
C ARG A 154 -8.59 -1.98 15.63
N TRP A 155 -8.54 -1.67 14.34
CA TRP A 155 -7.44 -0.93 13.75
C TRP A 155 -7.83 0.44 13.20
N HIS A 156 -9.15 0.70 13.04
CA HIS A 156 -9.61 1.89 12.34
C HIS A 156 -10.62 2.71 13.15
N HIS A 157 -11.73 2.14 13.57
CA HIS A 157 -12.82 2.91 14.19
C HIS A 157 -12.45 3.41 15.59
N PRO A 158 -12.62 4.72 15.89
CA PRO A 158 -12.47 5.23 17.23
C PRO A 158 -13.55 4.72 18.19
N ASN A 159 -13.18 4.49 19.45
CA ASN A 159 -14.11 4.02 20.47
C ASN A 159 -15.25 5.00 20.75
N TRP A 160 -15.00 6.31 20.61
CA TRP A 160 -15.99 7.36 20.88
C TRP A 160 -17.16 7.38 19.88
N ILE A 161 -17.07 6.72 18.72
CA ILE A 161 -18.15 6.71 17.71
C ILE A 161 -19.47 6.28 18.33
N VAL A 162 -19.48 5.19 19.07
CA VAL A 162 -20.68 4.61 19.69
C VAL A 162 -21.33 5.57 20.67
N ASP A 163 -20.51 6.25 21.48
CA ASP A 163 -21.00 7.22 22.44
C ASP A 163 -21.62 8.45 21.80
N GLN A 164 -21.16 8.79 20.59
CA GLN A 164 -21.70 9.96 19.87
C GLN A 164 -22.96 9.67 19.07
N ILE A 165 -23.08 8.47 18.49
CA ILE A 165 -24.15 8.19 17.52
C ILE A 165 -25.33 7.44 18.10
N LEU A 166 -25.15 6.70 19.20
CA LEU A 166 -26.20 5.86 19.79
C LEU A 166 -26.82 6.48 21.03
N THR A 167 -28.13 6.27 21.19
CA THR A 167 -28.84 6.48 22.45
C THR A 167 -28.42 5.46 23.51
N ASP A 168 -28.74 5.70 24.77
CA ASP A 168 -28.46 4.72 25.84
C ASP A 168 -29.16 3.38 25.61
N GLU A 169 -30.36 3.40 25.06
CA GLU A 169 -31.14 2.21 24.72
C GLU A 169 -30.47 1.42 23.60
N GLU A 170 -30.05 2.09 22.53
CA GLU A 170 -29.34 1.45 21.41
C GLU A 170 -27.97 0.89 21.84
N ARG A 171 -27.25 1.58 22.75
CA ARG A 171 -26.01 1.06 23.33
C ARG A 171 -26.23 -0.23 24.12
N GLN A 172 -27.32 -0.30 24.93
CA GLN A 172 -27.65 -1.55 25.62
C GLN A 172 -28.05 -2.66 24.65
N THR A 173 -28.77 -2.30 23.59
CA THR A 173 -29.12 -3.24 22.51
C THR A 173 -27.89 -3.75 21.80
N LEU A 174 -26.94 -2.86 21.48
CA LEU A 174 -25.68 -3.23 20.80
C LEU A 174 -24.84 -4.24 21.60
N LYS A 175 -24.85 -4.15 22.94
CA LYS A 175 -24.15 -5.13 23.81
C LYS A 175 -24.63 -6.58 23.63
N GLN A 176 -25.83 -6.81 23.12
CA GLN A 176 -26.34 -8.14 22.82
C GLN A 176 -25.65 -8.76 21.60
N TYR A 177 -25.20 -7.91 20.68
CA TYR A 177 -24.58 -8.33 19.40
C TYR A 177 -23.07 -8.32 19.43
N VAL A 178 -22.48 -7.47 20.27
CA VAL A 178 -21.03 -7.26 20.35
C VAL A 178 -20.60 -7.50 21.79
N ALA A 179 -19.98 -8.62 22.07
CA ALA A 179 -19.59 -9.05 23.41
C ALA A 179 -18.62 -8.06 24.11
N GLU A 180 -17.88 -7.30 23.34
CA GLU A 180 -16.92 -6.31 23.84
C GLU A 180 -17.57 -5.12 24.53
N TYR A 181 -18.82 -4.79 24.15
CA TYR A 181 -19.59 -3.77 24.86
C TYR A 181 -20.06 -4.22 26.25
N ALA A 182 -19.94 -5.51 26.55
CA ALA A 182 -20.15 -6.03 27.89
C ALA A 182 -18.92 -5.86 28.78
N ASP A 183 -17.75 -5.70 28.18
CA ASP A 183 -16.47 -5.49 28.85
C ASP A 183 -15.90 -4.13 28.39
N GLU A 184 -16.00 -3.08 29.20
CA GLU A 184 -15.66 -1.68 28.89
C GLU A 184 -14.22 -1.46 28.40
N LYS A 185 -13.37 -2.49 28.44
CA LYS A 185 -11.94 -2.40 28.13
C LYS A 185 -11.54 -2.85 26.73
N ASN A 186 -12.41 -3.50 25.93
CA ASN A 186 -11.99 -4.17 24.68
C ASN A 186 -12.95 -3.99 23.51
N PHE A 187 -13.31 -2.76 23.15
CA PHE A 187 -14.08 -2.45 21.95
C PHE A 187 -13.44 -2.92 20.63
N ARG A 188 -12.16 -3.24 20.65
CA ARG A 188 -11.33 -3.48 19.46
C ARG A 188 -11.17 -4.95 19.04
N ASN A 189 -11.94 -5.87 19.57
CA ASN A 189 -11.76 -7.28 19.23
C ASN A 189 -12.83 -7.75 18.24
N GLU A 190 -12.49 -7.75 16.95
CA GLU A 190 -13.37 -8.09 15.83
C GLU A 190 -13.88 -9.54 15.89
N ASP A 191 -13.18 -10.41 16.61
CA ASP A 191 -13.52 -11.85 16.73
C ASP A 191 -14.66 -12.15 17.72
N LYS A 192 -15.21 -11.12 18.37
CA LYS A 192 -16.21 -11.31 19.44
C LYS A 192 -17.63 -10.93 19.08
N MET A 193 -18.05 -11.17 17.85
CA MET A 193 -19.49 -11.14 17.53
C MET A 193 -20.21 -12.26 18.27
N THR A 194 -21.33 -11.89 18.93
CA THR A 194 -22.12 -12.87 19.66
C THR A 194 -22.86 -13.82 18.70
N PRO A 195 -23.30 -15.01 19.19
CA PRO A 195 -24.23 -15.84 18.43
C PRO A 195 -25.49 -15.09 17.97
N ALA A 196 -25.97 -14.14 18.77
CA ALA A 196 -27.14 -13.30 18.43
C ALA A 196 -26.85 -12.45 17.16
N PHE A 197 -25.67 -11.85 17.04
CA PHE A 197 -25.28 -11.15 15.81
C PHE A 197 -25.28 -12.09 14.60
N ASN A 198 -24.72 -13.29 14.76
CA ASN A 198 -24.63 -14.24 13.65
C ASN A 198 -26.00 -14.74 13.17
N GLN A 199 -26.98 -14.85 14.08
CA GLN A 199 -28.35 -15.30 13.80
C GLN A 199 -29.26 -14.20 13.28
N ALA A 200 -29.07 -12.95 13.74
CA ALA A 200 -29.92 -11.83 13.35
C ALA A 200 -29.83 -11.52 11.83
N THR A 201 -30.94 -11.22 11.24
CA THR A 201 -31.00 -10.70 9.85
C THR A 201 -30.59 -9.23 9.81
N PRO A 202 -30.10 -8.70 8.66
CA PRO A 202 -29.86 -7.27 8.49
C PRO A 202 -31.07 -6.41 8.84
N GLN A 203 -32.29 -6.84 8.47
CA GLN A 203 -33.52 -6.13 8.78
C GLN A 203 -33.82 -6.05 10.28
N GLU A 204 -33.66 -7.15 11.02
CA GLU A 204 -33.82 -7.14 12.49
C GLU A 204 -32.82 -6.22 13.17
N LEU A 205 -31.58 -6.15 12.63
CA LEU A 205 -30.56 -5.24 13.16
C LEU A 205 -30.89 -3.77 12.85
N GLU A 206 -31.39 -3.47 11.65
CA GLU A 206 -31.87 -2.13 11.28
C GLU A 206 -33.04 -1.67 12.15
N GLU A 207 -33.99 -2.55 12.45
CA GLU A 207 -35.13 -2.24 13.33
C GLU A 207 -34.71 -1.95 14.78
N LYS A 208 -33.69 -2.67 15.26
CA LYS A 208 -33.19 -2.53 16.64
C LYS A 208 -32.16 -1.43 16.82
N LEU A 209 -31.45 -1.07 15.77
CA LEU A 209 -30.37 -0.08 15.74
C LEU A 209 -30.56 0.88 14.55
N PRO A 210 -31.71 1.59 14.47
CA PRO A 210 -32.10 2.35 13.29
C PRO A 210 -31.18 3.54 12.98
N GLU A 211 -30.51 4.07 13.99
CA GLU A 211 -29.63 5.23 13.86
C GLU A 211 -28.17 4.87 13.57
N LEU A 212 -27.73 3.64 13.91
CA LEU A 212 -26.33 3.24 13.83
C LEU A 212 -25.75 3.39 12.42
N GLY A 213 -26.37 2.76 11.43
CA GLY A 213 -25.87 2.78 10.06
C GLY A 213 -25.87 4.19 9.46
N PRO A 214 -27.01 4.91 9.45
CA PRO A 214 -27.08 6.27 8.88
C PRO A 214 -26.12 7.26 9.54
N LYS A 215 -26.00 7.26 10.87
CA LYS A 215 -25.10 8.17 11.58
C LYS A 215 -23.63 7.80 11.36
N LEU A 216 -23.30 6.51 11.31
CA LEU A 216 -21.95 6.07 10.98
C LEU A 216 -21.56 6.48 9.55
N GLN A 217 -22.49 6.37 8.58
CA GLN A 217 -22.26 6.85 7.21
C GLN A 217 -21.98 8.35 7.16
N GLN A 218 -22.72 9.15 7.93
CA GLN A 218 -22.49 10.59 8.02
C GLN A 218 -21.08 10.91 8.57
N LEU A 219 -20.63 10.18 9.58
CA LEU A 219 -19.30 10.36 10.15
C LEU A 219 -18.19 9.94 9.15
N ILE A 220 -18.38 8.84 8.42
CA ILE A 220 -17.45 8.39 7.36
C ILE A 220 -17.38 9.46 6.27
N ASN A 221 -18.51 9.95 5.77
CA ASN A 221 -18.55 10.98 4.72
C ASN A 221 -17.90 12.29 5.18
N LYS A 222 -18.14 12.70 6.44
CA LYS A 222 -17.49 13.86 7.05
C LYS A 222 -15.98 13.68 7.07
N ARG A 223 -15.51 12.55 7.58
CA ARG A 223 -14.09 12.20 7.64
C ARG A 223 -13.41 12.24 6.25
N ILE A 224 -14.00 11.58 5.27
CA ILE A 224 -13.49 11.59 3.88
C ILE A 224 -13.38 13.04 3.40
N THR A 225 -14.44 13.83 3.60
CA THR A 225 -14.49 15.21 3.17
C THR A 225 -13.42 16.09 3.82
N GLU A 226 -13.24 15.97 5.13
CA GLU A 226 -12.24 16.75 5.87
C GLU A 226 -10.81 16.41 5.43
N ILE A 227 -10.47 15.13 5.31
CA ILE A 227 -9.14 14.67 4.93
C ILE A 227 -8.82 15.07 3.48
N VAL A 228 -9.72 14.75 2.55
CA VAL A 228 -9.48 15.02 1.12
C VAL A 228 -9.41 16.52 0.85
N LYS A 229 -10.26 17.34 1.47
CA LYS A 229 -10.19 18.82 1.32
C LYS A 229 -8.94 19.41 1.94
N TYR A 230 -8.44 18.85 3.04
CA TYR A 230 -7.23 19.36 3.69
C TYR A 230 -5.98 19.15 2.83
N TYR A 231 -5.84 17.96 2.23
CA TYR A 231 -4.65 17.64 1.45
C TYR A 231 -4.74 17.98 -0.03
N GLY A 232 -5.93 17.94 -0.63
CA GLY A 232 -6.10 18.16 -2.07
C GLY A 232 -5.13 17.32 -2.89
N ASP A 233 -4.44 17.93 -3.84
CA ASP A 233 -3.50 17.26 -4.74
C ASP A 233 -2.13 16.93 -4.11
N ARG A 234 -1.91 17.23 -2.84
CA ARG A 234 -0.69 16.82 -2.12
C ARG A 234 -0.58 15.30 -1.98
N ILE A 235 -1.70 14.58 -2.05
CA ILE A 235 -1.73 13.13 -2.02
C ILE A 235 -2.13 12.62 -3.39
N SER A 236 -1.23 11.86 -4.02
CA SER A 236 -1.35 11.42 -5.42
C SER A 236 -2.22 10.18 -5.60
N SER A 237 -2.56 9.46 -4.55
CA SER A 237 -3.47 8.31 -4.58
C SER A 237 -4.03 7.99 -3.20
N TRP A 238 -5.22 7.38 -3.16
CA TRP A 238 -5.94 7.04 -1.94
C TRP A 238 -6.48 5.62 -1.99
N ASP A 239 -6.28 4.84 -0.92
CA ASP A 239 -7.16 3.71 -0.64
C ASP A 239 -8.48 4.24 -0.08
N VAL A 240 -9.48 4.34 -0.97
CA VAL A 240 -10.81 4.85 -0.59
C VAL A 240 -11.51 3.87 0.35
N VAL A 241 -11.45 2.58 0.01
CA VAL A 241 -11.98 1.50 0.86
C VAL A 241 -10.95 0.38 0.98
N ASN A 242 -10.78 -0.10 2.20
CA ASN A 242 -9.92 -1.22 2.55
C ASN A 242 -10.74 -2.43 3.01
N GLU A 243 -10.44 -3.62 2.46
CA GLU A 243 -10.89 -4.94 2.93
C GLU A 243 -12.42 -5.12 3.02
N SER A 244 -13.10 -5.01 1.89
CA SER A 244 -14.57 -5.16 1.79
C SER A 244 -15.03 -6.33 0.90
N ALA A 245 -14.11 -7.02 0.22
CA ALA A 245 -14.45 -8.07 -0.74
C ALA A 245 -15.20 -9.26 -0.11
N GLN A 246 -14.89 -9.61 1.13
CA GLN A 246 -15.62 -10.66 1.85
C GLN A 246 -17.07 -10.28 2.14
N ASP A 247 -17.35 -9.02 2.46
CA ASP A 247 -18.69 -8.53 2.68
C ASP A 247 -19.51 -8.55 1.39
N PHE A 248 -18.88 -8.17 0.28
CA PHE A 248 -19.48 -8.29 -1.04
C PHE A 248 -19.78 -9.74 -1.40
N ALA A 249 -18.81 -10.65 -1.21
CA ALA A 249 -18.97 -12.07 -1.51
C ALA A 249 -20.09 -12.74 -0.72
N LYS A 250 -20.35 -12.28 0.51
CA LYS A 250 -21.45 -12.75 1.37
C LYS A 250 -22.79 -12.06 1.06
N GLY A 251 -22.84 -11.10 0.14
CA GLY A 251 -24.03 -10.30 -0.14
C GLY A 251 -24.46 -9.39 1.02
N ALA A 252 -23.51 -8.99 1.87
CA ALA A 252 -23.80 -8.17 3.04
C ALA A 252 -24.00 -6.68 2.70
N MET A 253 -23.45 -6.21 1.58
CA MET A 253 -23.63 -4.86 1.08
C MET A 253 -24.83 -4.80 0.12
N ILE A 254 -25.94 -4.29 0.62
CA ILE A 254 -27.21 -4.23 -0.11
C ILE A 254 -27.52 -2.78 -0.48
N PRO A 255 -27.66 -2.45 -1.79
CA PRO A 255 -28.08 -1.10 -2.19
C PRO A 255 -29.37 -0.67 -1.51
N GLY A 256 -29.34 0.52 -0.88
CA GLY A 256 -30.49 1.09 -0.15
C GLY A 256 -30.70 0.56 1.28
N SER A 257 -29.97 -0.46 1.73
CA SER A 257 -29.95 -0.87 3.14
C SER A 257 -29.22 0.18 3.98
N LYS A 258 -29.69 0.39 5.21
CA LYS A 258 -29.08 1.34 6.15
C LYS A 258 -27.95 0.72 6.95
N LEU A 259 -27.92 -0.62 7.08
CA LEU A 259 -26.95 -1.35 7.88
C LEU A 259 -26.39 -2.52 7.11
N CYS A 260 -25.08 -2.68 7.15
CA CYS A 260 -24.34 -3.84 6.64
C CYS A 260 -23.90 -4.71 7.82
N LYS A 261 -24.19 -5.99 7.75
CA LYS A 261 -23.66 -7.01 8.63
C LYS A 261 -22.29 -7.44 8.11
N SER A 262 -21.31 -6.58 8.35
CA SER A 262 -19.96 -6.75 7.86
C SER A 262 -19.22 -7.90 8.56
N ASN A 263 -18.20 -8.41 7.90
CA ASN A 263 -17.23 -9.34 8.47
C ASN A 263 -16.51 -8.76 9.70
N TYR A 264 -16.44 -7.44 9.78
CA TYR A 264 -15.86 -6.67 10.89
C TYR A 264 -16.90 -6.16 11.89
N GLY A 265 -18.17 -6.57 11.77
CA GLY A 265 -19.28 -6.15 12.63
C GLY A 265 -20.29 -5.26 11.92
N PHE A 266 -20.62 -4.11 12.51
CA PHE A 266 -21.59 -3.20 11.93
C PHE A 266 -20.91 -2.15 11.06
N MET A 267 -21.40 -2.02 9.82
CA MET A 267 -21.05 -0.95 8.89
C MET A 267 -22.33 -0.33 8.31
N PRO A 268 -22.26 0.87 7.73
CA PRO A 268 -23.38 1.39 6.95
C PRO A 268 -23.73 0.47 5.78
N GLY A 269 -24.95 0.50 5.30
CA GLY A 269 -25.49 -0.47 4.36
C GLY A 269 -24.62 -0.76 3.14
N ASP A 270 -24.51 0.20 2.22
CA ASP A 270 -23.69 0.08 1.02
C ASP A 270 -22.41 0.95 1.14
N PHE A 271 -21.69 0.79 2.23
CA PHE A 271 -20.62 1.69 2.66
C PHE A 271 -19.50 1.83 1.62
N THR A 272 -19.23 0.78 0.85
CA THR A 272 -18.18 0.83 -0.18
C THR A 272 -18.59 1.76 -1.31
N TYR A 273 -19.81 1.62 -1.83
CA TYR A 273 -20.37 2.50 -2.86
C TYR A 273 -20.42 3.95 -2.37
N GLU A 274 -20.98 4.19 -1.18
CA GLU A 274 -21.12 5.53 -0.61
C GLU A 274 -19.76 6.21 -0.37
N SER A 275 -18.75 5.45 0.06
CA SER A 275 -17.39 5.98 0.23
C SER A 275 -16.77 6.41 -1.10
N PHE A 276 -16.93 5.60 -2.17
CA PHE A 276 -16.45 5.96 -3.50
C PHE A 276 -17.21 7.15 -4.09
N GLN A 277 -18.53 7.27 -3.88
CA GLN A 277 -19.30 8.44 -4.32
C GLN A 277 -18.84 9.72 -3.61
N THR A 278 -18.67 9.65 -2.28
CA THR A 278 -18.19 10.79 -1.50
C THR A 278 -16.77 11.20 -1.93
N ALA A 279 -15.84 10.24 -1.98
CA ALA A 279 -14.46 10.51 -2.38
C ALA A 279 -14.37 11.01 -3.84
N GLY A 280 -15.13 10.40 -4.76
CA GLY A 280 -15.13 10.75 -6.18
C GLY A 280 -15.65 12.17 -6.47
N SER A 281 -16.49 12.70 -5.59
CA SER A 281 -16.93 14.11 -5.68
C SER A 281 -15.88 15.14 -5.23
N LEU A 282 -14.78 14.70 -4.61
CA LEU A 282 -13.79 15.54 -3.94
C LEU A 282 -12.38 15.37 -4.49
N ILE A 283 -12.00 14.15 -4.85
CA ILE A 283 -10.65 13.81 -5.34
C ILE A 283 -10.56 14.21 -6.81
N SER A 284 -9.56 15.04 -7.11
CA SER A 284 -9.30 15.51 -8.47
C SER A 284 -8.85 14.39 -9.41
N ASP A 285 -8.87 14.63 -10.72
CA ASP A 285 -8.38 13.69 -11.73
C ASP A 285 -6.85 13.47 -11.68
N ASN A 286 -6.13 14.32 -10.94
CA ASN A 286 -4.68 14.17 -10.74
C ASN A 286 -4.32 13.12 -9.68
N ALA A 287 -5.26 12.71 -8.83
CA ALA A 287 -5.03 11.72 -7.80
C ALA A 287 -5.82 10.43 -8.09
N LEU A 288 -5.20 9.27 -7.86
CA LEU A 288 -5.80 7.97 -8.13
C LEU A 288 -6.69 7.51 -6.97
N MET A 289 -7.81 6.88 -7.30
CA MET A 289 -8.73 6.25 -6.34
C MET A 289 -8.57 4.74 -6.40
N ASN A 290 -8.14 4.15 -5.30
CA ASN A 290 -7.88 2.72 -5.19
C ASN A 290 -8.95 2.06 -4.29
N ILE A 291 -9.29 0.82 -4.60
CA ILE A 291 -9.85 -0.14 -3.66
C ILE A 291 -8.73 -1.10 -3.26
N ASN A 292 -8.67 -1.53 -1.99
CA ASN A 292 -7.60 -2.39 -1.49
C ASN A 292 -8.14 -3.58 -0.71
N ASP A 293 -7.59 -4.78 -0.94
CA ASP A 293 -8.04 -5.98 -0.23
C ASP A 293 -6.96 -7.08 -0.19
N TYR A 294 -7.00 -7.90 0.87
CA TYR A 294 -6.22 -9.15 0.94
C TYR A 294 -6.93 -10.33 0.26
N TRP A 295 -8.24 -10.21 0.03
CA TRP A 295 -9.03 -11.23 -0.67
C TRP A 295 -8.78 -11.12 -2.17
N THR A 296 -8.12 -12.12 -2.74
CA THR A 296 -7.70 -12.13 -4.14
C THR A 296 -8.51 -13.12 -5.00
N GLY A 297 -9.66 -13.56 -4.48
CA GLY A 297 -10.59 -14.42 -5.18
C GLY A 297 -11.34 -13.71 -6.33
N PRO A 298 -12.09 -14.47 -7.15
CA PRO A 298 -12.92 -13.91 -8.23
C PRO A 298 -13.95 -12.89 -7.73
N GLU A 299 -14.41 -13.02 -6.50
CA GLU A 299 -15.39 -12.15 -5.85
C GLU A 299 -14.88 -10.72 -5.71
N TYR A 300 -13.58 -10.53 -5.48
CA TYR A 300 -12.99 -9.20 -5.41
C TYR A 300 -13.03 -8.49 -6.77
N ALA A 301 -12.66 -9.18 -7.84
CA ALA A 301 -12.81 -8.64 -9.20
C ALA A 301 -14.29 -8.37 -9.55
N ALA A 302 -15.21 -9.21 -9.06
CA ALA A 302 -16.65 -9.00 -9.24
C ALA A 302 -17.15 -7.75 -8.50
N GLN A 303 -16.69 -7.51 -7.27
CA GLN A 303 -16.99 -6.28 -6.52
C GLN A 303 -16.52 -5.03 -7.26
N VAL A 304 -15.29 -5.04 -7.76
CA VAL A 304 -14.74 -3.91 -8.53
C VAL A 304 -15.58 -3.63 -9.77
N LYS A 305 -15.95 -4.68 -10.53
CA LYS A 305 -16.80 -4.57 -11.72
C LYS A 305 -18.20 -4.04 -11.38
N ASP A 306 -18.79 -4.45 -10.23
CA ASP A 306 -20.09 -3.94 -9.78
C ASP A 306 -20.02 -2.45 -9.47
N LEU A 307 -19.03 -2.01 -8.72
CA LEU A 307 -18.83 -0.59 -8.38
C LEU A 307 -18.62 0.27 -9.64
N LEU A 308 -17.78 -0.18 -10.58
CA LEU A 308 -17.57 0.49 -11.86
C LEU A 308 -18.88 0.59 -12.68
N LYS A 309 -19.66 -0.49 -12.74
CA LYS A 309 -20.96 -0.52 -13.44
C LYS A 309 -21.96 0.46 -12.81
N ARG A 310 -21.87 0.67 -11.51
CA ARG A 310 -22.71 1.62 -10.75
C ARG A 310 -22.18 3.06 -10.78
N GLY A 311 -21.15 3.34 -11.57
CA GLY A 311 -20.61 4.68 -11.81
C GLY A 311 -19.58 5.16 -10.77
N CYS A 312 -19.03 4.28 -9.95
CA CYS A 312 -17.88 4.63 -9.10
C CYS A 312 -16.62 4.81 -9.95
N ARG A 313 -15.84 5.84 -9.67
CA ARG A 313 -14.49 5.97 -10.19
C ARG A 313 -13.56 5.09 -9.37
N ILE A 314 -12.93 4.11 -9.99
CA ILE A 314 -11.85 3.29 -9.43
C ILE A 314 -10.74 3.27 -10.46
N ASP A 315 -9.56 3.75 -10.08
CA ASP A 315 -8.42 3.86 -10.99
C ASP A 315 -7.45 2.68 -10.83
N VAL A 316 -7.38 2.08 -9.64
CA VAL A 316 -6.43 1.01 -9.31
C VAL A 316 -7.07 -0.04 -8.41
N VAL A 317 -6.73 -1.30 -8.67
CA VAL A 317 -7.04 -2.42 -7.77
C VAL A 317 -5.83 -2.68 -6.88
N GLY A 318 -5.93 -2.30 -5.62
CA GLY A 318 -4.96 -2.62 -4.58
C GLY A 318 -5.10 -4.07 -4.12
N THR A 319 -4.00 -4.73 -3.82
CA THR A 319 -4.01 -6.10 -3.27
C THR A 319 -2.88 -6.29 -2.27
N GLN A 320 -3.08 -7.21 -1.32
CA GLN A 320 -2.14 -7.47 -0.24
C GLN A 320 -1.54 -8.87 -0.35
N MET A 321 -0.29 -9.03 0.08
CA MET A 321 0.37 -10.31 0.23
C MET A 321 1.22 -10.30 1.50
N HIS A 322 0.70 -10.88 2.57
CA HIS A 322 1.38 -10.92 3.86
C HIS A 322 1.81 -12.34 4.22
N LEU A 323 3.10 -12.55 4.36
CA LEU A 323 3.69 -13.74 4.95
C LEU A 323 4.03 -13.43 6.42
N PHE A 324 2.99 -13.17 7.23
CA PHE A 324 3.14 -12.82 8.65
C PHE A 324 3.61 -14.00 9.50
N ASN A 325 3.19 -15.21 9.15
CA ASN A 325 3.67 -16.40 9.85
C ASN A 325 5.04 -16.82 9.30
N PRO A 326 6.11 -16.84 10.12
CA PRO A 326 7.44 -17.28 9.68
C PRO A 326 7.47 -18.68 9.05
N GLN A 327 6.56 -19.56 9.46
CA GLN A 327 6.42 -20.90 8.91
C GLN A 327 6.07 -20.87 7.41
N GLN A 328 5.30 -19.87 6.94
CA GLN A 328 5.01 -19.72 5.51
C GLN A 328 6.29 -19.54 4.69
N CYS A 329 7.24 -18.73 5.17
CA CYS A 329 8.53 -18.54 4.49
C CYS A 329 9.39 -19.80 4.52
N LEU A 330 9.34 -20.59 5.60
CA LEU A 330 10.00 -21.90 5.66
C LEU A 330 9.36 -22.91 4.71
N ASP A 331 8.06 -22.90 4.59
CA ASP A 331 7.31 -23.78 3.68
C ASP A 331 7.61 -23.44 2.22
N ILE A 332 7.66 -22.16 1.87
CA ILE A 332 8.10 -21.71 0.55
C ILE A 332 9.55 -22.16 0.29
N ALA A 333 10.46 -21.95 1.25
CA ALA A 333 11.86 -22.36 1.13
C ALA A 333 12.04 -23.90 0.97
N ALA A 334 11.11 -24.68 1.55
CA ALA A 334 11.05 -26.11 1.40
C ALA A 334 10.44 -26.59 0.07
N GLY A 335 9.90 -25.68 -0.74
CA GLY A 335 9.25 -25.99 -2.02
C GLY A 335 7.82 -26.51 -1.87
N LYS A 336 7.14 -26.16 -0.79
CA LYS A 336 5.70 -26.39 -0.66
C LYS A 336 4.91 -25.44 -1.55
N GLU A 337 3.66 -25.79 -1.90
CA GLU A 337 2.80 -25.05 -2.82
C GLU A 337 2.22 -23.75 -2.20
N SER A 338 3.07 -22.82 -1.84
CA SER A 338 2.70 -21.47 -1.40
C SER A 338 3.46 -20.44 -2.20
N GLN A 339 2.78 -19.39 -2.67
CA GLN A 339 3.36 -18.33 -3.50
C GLN A 339 4.20 -18.85 -4.71
N THR A 340 3.74 -19.94 -5.33
CA THR A 340 4.38 -20.46 -6.54
C THR A 340 4.12 -19.52 -7.73
N PRO A 341 4.96 -19.53 -8.78
CA PRO A 341 4.72 -18.70 -9.97
C PRO A 341 3.34 -18.92 -10.59
N SER A 342 2.89 -20.17 -10.70
CA SER A 342 1.56 -20.49 -11.24
C SER A 342 0.43 -19.94 -10.37
N PHE A 343 0.55 -20.00 -9.07
CA PHE A 343 -0.42 -19.44 -8.13
C PHE A 343 -0.47 -17.91 -8.26
N VAL A 344 0.67 -17.23 -8.21
CA VAL A 344 0.75 -15.77 -8.32
C VAL A 344 0.21 -15.28 -9.67
N TRP A 345 0.60 -15.92 -10.78
CA TRP A 345 0.05 -15.56 -12.10
C TRP A 345 -1.47 -15.73 -12.16
N LYS A 346 -2.01 -16.80 -11.55
CA LYS A 346 -3.46 -16.99 -11.49
C LYS A 346 -4.16 -15.85 -10.75
N LEU A 347 -3.62 -15.43 -9.59
CA LEU A 347 -4.18 -14.30 -8.81
C LEU A 347 -4.14 -12.99 -9.62
N MET A 348 -3.00 -12.68 -10.23
CA MET A 348 -2.84 -11.46 -11.03
C MET A 348 -3.75 -11.49 -12.27
N ASN A 349 -3.95 -12.64 -12.88
CA ASN A 349 -4.88 -12.78 -14.00
C ASN A 349 -6.34 -12.55 -13.56
N ASN A 350 -6.76 -13.07 -12.40
CA ASN A 350 -8.11 -12.82 -11.87
C ASN A 350 -8.34 -11.31 -11.66
N LEU A 351 -7.39 -10.61 -11.04
CA LEU A 351 -7.50 -9.17 -10.82
C LEU A 351 -7.43 -8.38 -12.14
N SER A 352 -6.68 -8.86 -13.12
CA SER A 352 -6.59 -8.24 -14.45
C SER A 352 -7.92 -8.25 -15.22
N GLU A 353 -8.87 -9.09 -14.83
CA GLU A 353 -10.22 -9.11 -15.42
C GLU A 353 -11.02 -7.82 -15.15
N THR A 354 -10.62 -7.02 -14.20
CA THR A 354 -11.19 -5.68 -13.95
C THR A 354 -10.84 -4.68 -15.04
N GLY A 355 -9.79 -4.94 -15.83
CA GLY A 355 -9.24 -4.02 -16.83
C GLY A 355 -8.36 -2.91 -16.23
N LEU A 356 -8.27 -2.82 -14.90
CA LEU A 356 -7.53 -1.78 -14.19
C LEU A 356 -6.08 -2.18 -13.90
N PRO A 357 -5.19 -1.21 -13.66
CA PRO A 357 -3.88 -1.45 -13.07
C PRO A 357 -3.99 -2.12 -11.69
N ILE A 358 -3.01 -2.97 -11.37
CA ILE A 358 -2.92 -3.66 -10.07
C ILE A 358 -1.76 -3.08 -9.28
N HIS A 359 -2.00 -2.71 -8.03
CA HIS A 359 -0.98 -2.33 -7.07
C HIS A 359 -0.91 -3.36 -5.94
N LEU A 360 0.22 -4.05 -5.80
CA LEU A 360 0.52 -4.77 -4.56
C LEU A 360 0.83 -3.74 -3.48
N SER A 361 -0.24 -3.20 -2.88
CA SER A 361 -0.23 -2.06 -1.96
C SER A 361 0.38 -2.38 -0.60
N GLU A 362 0.42 -3.68 -0.25
CA GLU A 362 0.95 -4.14 1.02
C GLU A 362 1.59 -5.52 0.86
N ILE A 363 2.90 -5.61 1.09
CA ILE A 363 3.56 -6.91 1.19
C ILE A 363 4.36 -7.04 2.46
N THR A 364 4.37 -8.25 3.01
CA THR A 364 5.23 -8.64 4.13
C THR A 364 5.88 -9.96 3.82
N ILE A 365 7.20 -10.02 3.93
CA ILE A 365 7.98 -11.26 3.85
C ILE A 365 8.83 -11.35 5.10
N THR A 366 8.59 -12.37 5.91
CA THR A 366 9.28 -12.55 7.19
C THR A 366 10.60 -13.27 7.03
N SER A 367 11.60 -12.87 7.81
CA SER A 367 12.89 -13.55 7.96
C SER A 367 12.73 -14.65 9.03
N PRO A 368 12.52 -15.92 8.68
CA PRO A 368 12.15 -16.95 9.66
C PRO A 368 13.28 -17.25 10.62
N GLY A 369 13.01 -17.12 11.92
CA GLY A 369 13.99 -17.30 12.99
C GLY A 369 15.04 -16.19 13.13
N GLY A 370 14.98 -15.17 12.29
CA GLY A 370 16.00 -14.12 12.25
C GLY A 370 17.39 -14.62 11.84
N GLY A 371 18.40 -13.78 11.99
CA GLY A 371 19.80 -14.08 11.69
C GLY A 371 20.07 -14.43 10.21
N THR A 372 21.33 -14.74 9.90
CA THR A 372 21.82 -14.87 8.52
C THR A 372 21.02 -15.84 7.64
N LYS A 373 20.65 -17.00 8.18
CA LYS A 373 19.88 -18.02 7.41
C LYS A 373 18.46 -17.56 7.11
N GLY A 374 17.79 -16.97 8.10
CA GLY A 374 16.43 -16.43 7.92
C GLY A 374 16.43 -15.27 6.93
N GLU A 375 17.40 -14.39 7.00
CA GLU A 375 17.56 -13.28 6.07
C GLU A 375 17.86 -13.75 4.64
N GLN A 376 18.65 -14.80 4.45
CA GLN A 376 18.86 -15.42 3.14
C GLN A 376 17.55 -15.95 2.55
N ILE A 377 16.71 -16.60 3.36
CA ILE A 377 15.40 -17.07 2.93
C ILE A 377 14.52 -15.88 2.52
N GLN A 378 14.43 -14.84 3.36
CA GLN A 378 13.68 -13.62 3.05
C GLN A 378 14.16 -12.98 1.75
N ALA A 379 15.46 -12.82 1.57
CA ALA A 379 16.07 -12.20 0.40
C ALA A 379 15.75 -12.96 -0.90
N VAL A 380 15.88 -14.28 -0.90
CA VAL A 380 15.58 -15.11 -2.09
C VAL A 380 14.09 -15.07 -2.42
N ILE A 381 13.20 -15.16 -1.42
CA ILE A 381 11.74 -15.05 -1.63
C ILE A 381 11.41 -13.67 -2.19
N ALA A 382 11.92 -12.60 -1.58
CA ALA A 382 11.70 -11.23 -2.02
C ALA A 382 12.17 -11.02 -3.47
N GLN A 383 13.39 -11.44 -3.79
CA GLN A 383 13.96 -11.31 -5.13
C GLN A 383 13.10 -12.00 -6.20
N ASN A 384 12.70 -13.25 -5.95
CA ASN A 384 11.94 -14.00 -6.93
C ASN A 384 10.50 -13.49 -7.09
N LEU A 385 9.83 -13.14 -5.98
CA LEU A 385 8.48 -12.58 -6.03
C LEU A 385 8.46 -11.19 -6.67
N TYR A 386 9.42 -10.30 -6.34
CA TYR A 386 9.51 -8.99 -7.00
C TYR A 386 9.70 -9.12 -8.51
N ARG A 387 10.58 -10.04 -8.97
CA ARG A 387 10.76 -10.30 -10.40
C ARG A 387 9.48 -10.81 -11.05
N LEU A 388 8.77 -11.73 -10.40
CA LEU A 388 7.53 -12.28 -10.89
C LEU A 388 6.44 -11.21 -10.98
N TRP A 389 6.21 -10.42 -9.93
CA TRP A 389 5.23 -9.34 -9.91
C TRP A 389 5.58 -8.24 -10.92
N PHE A 390 6.86 -7.85 -10.98
CA PHE A 390 7.34 -6.88 -11.97
C PHE A 390 7.13 -7.37 -13.41
N SER A 391 7.12 -8.67 -13.66
CA SER A 391 6.84 -9.24 -14.97
C SER A 391 5.36 -9.16 -15.40
N CYS A 392 4.42 -9.04 -14.44
CA CYS A 392 2.97 -9.05 -14.73
C CYS A 392 2.53 -7.79 -15.46
N LYS A 393 1.82 -7.93 -16.59
CA LYS A 393 1.46 -6.82 -17.49
C LYS A 393 0.76 -5.66 -16.79
N ASN A 394 -0.26 -5.94 -16.00
CA ASN A 394 -1.13 -4.93 -15.37
C ASN A 394 -0.60 -4.45 -14.02
N MET A 395 0.50 -5.00 -13.53
CA MET A 395 1.11 -4.54 -12.27
C MET A 395 1.72 -3.14 -12.45
N MET A 396 1.31 -2.22 -11.60
CA MET A 396 1.84 -0.86 -11.58
C MET A 396 2.79 -0.59 -10.41
N GLY A 397 2.75 -1.40 -9.36
CA GLY A 397 3.57 -1.15 -8.18
C GLY A 397 3.56 -2.26 -7.13
N ILE A 398 4.57 -2.20 -6.27
CA ILE A 398 4.75 -3.09 -5.11
C ILE A 398 5.17 -2.22 -3.93
N THR A 399 4.46 -2.34 -2.79
CA THR A 399 4.74 -1.57 -1.57
C THR A 399 5.10 -2.50 -0.41
N TRP A 400 6.28 -2.33 0.14
CA TRP A 400 6.74 -3.06 1.33
C TRP A 400 6.12 -2.49 2.60
N TRP A 401 5.53 -3.36 3.46
CA TRP A 401 4.72 -2.90 4.58
C TRP A 401 5.53 -2.51 5.82
N ASN A 402 6.40 -3.35 6.32
CA ASN A 402 7.22 -3.08 7.51
C ASN A 402 8.68 -2.99 7.11
N ILE A 403 9.25 -1.78 7.00
CA ILE A 403 10.61 -1.62 6.51
C ILE A 403 11.69 -1.80 7.58
N VAL A 404 11.34 -1.70 8.87
CA VAL A 404 12.27 -1.85 9.99
C VAL A 404 11.84 -3.02 10.88
N ASP A 405 12.79 -3.87 11.26
CA ASP A 405 12.55 -4.96 12.20
C ASP A 405 12.05 -4.40 13.54
N ASP A 406 11.23 -5.16 14.24
CA ASP A 406 10.62 -4.83 15.51
C ASP A 406 9.77 -3.54 15.52
N CYS A 407 9.36 -3.09 14.34
CA CYS A 407 8.52 -1.90 14.13
C CYS A 407 7.14 -2.22 13.56
N GLY A 408 6.73 -3.48 13.49
CA GLY A 408 5.39 -3.91 13.09
C GLY A 408 4.31 -3.56 14.11
N ALA A 409 3.04 -3.71 13.72
CA ALA A 409 1.91 -3.60 14.63
C ALA A 409 1.92 -4.75 15.66
N PRO A 410 1.25 -4.59 16.82
CA PRO A 410 1.08 -5.70 17.77
C PRO A 410 0.49 -6.94 17.07
N GLY A 411 1.16 -8.09 17.19
CA GLY A 411 0.80 -9.34 16.52
C GLY A 411 1.44 -9.57 15.14
N GLU A 412 2.07 -8.57 14.55
CA GLU A 412 2.89 -8.76 13.36
C GLU A 412 4.29 -9.29 13.71
N PRO A 413 4.97 -10.00 12.78
CA PRO A 413 6.30 -10.56 13.05
C PRO A 413 7.34 -9.45 13.28
N SER A 414 8.24 -9.68 14.24
CA SER A 414 9.29 -8.73 14.60
C SER A 414 10.42 -8.64 13.56
N VAL A 415 10.52 -9.58 12.63
CA VAL A 415 11.64 -9.72 11.70
C VAL A 415 11.20 -9.66 10.22
N SER A 416 10.28 -8.76 9.90
CA SER A 416 9.76 -8.56 8.54
C SER A 416 10.33 -7.33 7.83
N GLY A 417 11.27 -6.61 8.45
CA GLY A 417 11.91 -5.42 7.88
C GLY A 417 12.92 -5.72 6.78
N LEU A 418 13.27 -4.67 6.06
CA LEU A 418 14.45 -4.62 5.17
C LEU A 418 15.69 -4.12 5.92
N PHE A 419 15.45 -3.49 7.08
CA PHE A 419 16.48 -2.99 7.99
C PHE A 419 16.31 -3.61 9.36
N HIS A 420 17.43 -3.86 10.03
CA HIS A 420 17.43 -4.15 11.46
C HIS A 420 16.97 -2.92 12.26
N ARG A 421 16.74 -3.12 13.57
CA ARG A 421 16.30 -2.03 14.45
C ARG A 421 17.30 -0.87 14.55
N ASP A 422 18.58 -1.13 14.35
CA ASP A 422 19.67 -0.15 14.29
C ASP A 422 19.85 0.52 12.92
N MET A 423 18.92 0.25 11.99
CA MET A 423 18.93 0.72 10.60
C MET A 423 20.08 0.15 9.73
N SER A 424 20.76 -0.90 10.16
CA SER A 424 21.65 -1.65 9.27
C SER A 424 20.83 -2.45 8.23
N PRO A 425 21.22 -2.43 6.94
CA PRO A 425 20.48 -3.13 5.88
C PRO A 425 20.60 -4.65 6.01
N LYS A 426 19.49 -5.36 5.80
CA LYS A 426 19.41 -6.82 5.72
C LYS A 426 19.71 -7.30 4.29
N GLN A 427 19.93 -8.61 4.12
CA GLN A 427 20.19 -9.20 2.80
C GLN A 427 19.04 -8.95 1.80
N SER A 428 17.80 -8.85 2.27
CA SER A 428 16.63 -8.51 1.46
C SER A 428 16.70 -7.08 0.91
N PHE A 429 17.25 -6.11 1.65
CA PHE A 429 17.50 -4.78 1.12
C PHE A 429 18.45 -4.83 -0.08
N TYR A 430 19.60 -5.48 0.07
CA TYR A 430 20.59 -5.58 -1.03
C TYR A 430 20.03 -6.34 -2.24
N ALA A 431 19.18 -7.35 -2.02
CA ALA A 431 18.53 -8.07 -3.11
C ALA A 431 17.60 -7.16 -3.91
N LEU A 432 16.80 -6.32 -3.24
CA LEU A 432 15.91 -5.35 -3.89
C LEU A 432 16.68 -4.19 -4.53
N ASP A 433 17.72 -3.68 -3.87
CA ASP A 433 18.59 -2.63 -4.41
C ASP A 433 19.24 -3.07 -5.73
N ASN A 434 19.75 -4.31 -5.75
CA ASN A 434 20.32 -4.88 -6.98
C ASN A 434 19.28 -4.99 -8.12
N LEU A 435 18.03 -5.30 -7.81
CA LEU A 435 16.96 -5.30 -8.82
C LEU A 435 16.60 -3.88 -9.27
N ILE A 436 16.25 -2.99 -8.35
CA ILE A 436 15.63 -1.69 -8.63
C ILE A 436 16.65 -0.70 -9.18
N ASN A 437 17.80 -0.57 -8.52
CA ASN A 437 18.80 0.44 -8.85
C ASN A 437 19.87 -0.01 -9.84
N HIS A 438 19.93 -1.34 -10.15
CA HIS A 438 20.92 -1.87 -11.09
C HIS A 438 20.27 -2.66 -12.23
N ALA A 439 19.67 -3.82 -11.98
CA ALA A 439 19.17 -4.71 -13.03
C ALA A 439 18.00 -4.10 -13.83
N TRP A 440 17.17 -3.29 -13.21
CA TRP A 440 16.00 -2.66 -13.83
C TRP A 440 16.23 -1.18 -14.16
N LYS A 441 17.44 -0.70 -14.07
CA LYS A 441 17.80 0.67 -14.42
C LYS A 441 18.46 0.71 -15.81
N THR A 442 18.10 1.67 -16.60
CA THR A 442 18.67 1.87 -17.93
C THR A 442 19.71 2.98 -17.89
N GLU A 443 20.95 2.61 -18.16
CA GLU A 443 22.04 3.55 -18.43
C GLU A 443 22.74 3.09 -19.71
N THR A 444 22.82 3.95 -20.72
CA THR A 444 23.39 3.60 -22.02
C THR A 444 23.96 4.81 -22.74
N LYS A 445 24.88 4.54 -23.66
CA LYS A 445 25.42 5.54 -24.59
C LYS A 445 25.07 5.16 -26.01
N VAL A 446 24.55 6.11 -26.76
CA VAL A 446 24.19 5.93 -28.16
C VAL A 446 24.73 7.08 -28.99
N LYS A 447 24.77 6.93 -30.32
CA LYS A 447 25.18 8.02 -31.22
C LYS A 447 23.97 8.70 -31.85
N ALA A 448 23.97 10.01 -31.87
CA ALA A 448 22.99 10.78 -32.60
C ALA A 448 23.06 10.46 -34.10
N GLY A 449 21.91 10.14 -34.68
CA GLY A 449 21.77 9.90 -36.11
C GLY A 449 21.72 11.18 -36.93
N LYS A 450 21.35 11.05 -38.21
CA LYS A 450 21.06 12.19 -39.06
C LYS A 450 19.92 13.02 -38.44
N ASN A 451 20.04 14.32 -38.48
CA ASN A 451 19.07 15.25 -37.88
C ASN A 451 18.91 15.18 -36.35
N GLY A 452 19.93 14.68 -35.63
CA GLY A 452 19.90 14.59 -34.17
C GLY A 452 18.97 13.52 -33.62
N GLU A 453 18.50 12.58 -34.43
CA GLU A 453 17.65 11.47 -33.95
C GLU A 453 18.46 10.52 -33.04
N VAL A 454 17.89 10.21 -31.86
CA VAL A 454 18.45 9.31 -30.86
C VAL A 454 17.44 8.21 -30.58
N LYS A 455 17.84 6.96 -30.68
CA LYS A 455 17.00 5.77 -30.40
C LYS A 455 17.63 4.91 -29.33
N PHE A 456 16.82 4.50 -28.36
CA PHE A 456 17.24 3.55 -27.34
C PHE A 456 16.07 2.67 -26.88
N ARG A 457 16.37 1.63 -26.16
CA ARG A 457 15.37 0.79 -25.49
C ARG A 457 15.66 0.78 -23.99
N GLY A 458 14.66 1.11 -23.17
CA GLY A 458 14.84 1.23 -21.73
C GLY A 458 13.59 0.93 -20.92
N PHE A 459 13.75 0.86 -19.61
CA PHE A 459 12.63 0.78 -18.68
C PHE A 459 11.83 2.09 -18.69
N ARG A 460 10.51 2.01 -18.54
CA ARG A 460 9.63 3.20 -18.53
C ARG A 460 9.95 4.09 -17.34
N GLY A 461 10.00 5.41 -17.57
CA GLY A 461 10.33 6.39 -16.56
C GLY A 461 10.99 7.65 -17.10
N GLN A 462 11.51 8.47 -16.18
CA GLN A 462 12.21 9.71 -16.53
C GLN A 462 13.70 9.47 -16.79
N TYR A 463 14.22 10.19 -17.75
CA TYR A 463 15.61 10.12 -18.19
C TYR A 463 16.25 11.51 -18.23
N GLU A 464 17.52 11.57 -17.87
CA GLU A 464 18.45 12.64 -18.25
C GLU A 464 19.22 12.17 -19.48
N VAL A 465 19.27 13.07 -20.49
CA VAL A 465 19.94 12.84 -21.76
C VAL A 465 20.98 13.92 -21.94
N THR A 466 22.25 13.55 -21.83
CA THR A 466 23.39 14.48 -21.86
C THR A 466 24.20 14.29 -23.13
N TYR A 467 24.55 15.40 -23.80
CA TYR A 467 25.32 15.40 -25.03
C TYR A 467 26.09 16.72 -25.20
N THR A 468 27.10 16.73 -26.08
CA THR A 468 27.79 17.94 -26.49
C THR A 468 27.14 18.52 -27.76
N ASP A 469 26.71 19.76 -27.72
CA ASP A 469 26.10 20.46 -28.87
C ASP A 469 27.13 20.80 -29.98
N LYS A 470 26.64 21.30 -31.12
CA LYS A 470 27.46 21.72 -32.27
C LYS A 470 28.49 22.80 -31.95
N ASN A 471 28.32 23.50 -30.84
CA ASN A 471 29.20 24.60 -30.38
C ASN A 471 30.20 24.10 -29.31
N GLY A 472 30.23 22.79 -29.01
CA GLY A 472 31.10 22.20 -28.00
C GLY A 472 30.60 22.35 -26.55
N LYS A 473 29.36 22.79 -26.34
CA LYS A 473 28.78 22.99 -25.03
C LYS A 473 28.02 21.72 -24.61
N GLU A 474 28.21 21.28 -23.35
CA GLU A 474 27.40 20.23 -22.74
C GLU A 474 25.98 20.68 -22.51
N ARG A 475 25.03 19.84 -22.89
CA ARG A 475 23.58 20.00 -22.74
C ARG A 475 22.97 18.79 -22.04
N THR A 476 22.03 19.03 -21.16
CA THR A 476 21.20 17.98 -20.55
C THR A 476 19.74 18.31 -20.79
N VAL A 477 18.98 17.38 -21.31
CA VAL A 477 17.52 17.47 -21.50
C VAL A 477 16.85 16.32 -20.78
N THR A 478 15.61 16.52 -20.36
CA THR A 478 14.79 15.48 -19.75
C THR A 478 13.93 14.77 -20.80
N TYR A 479 13.75 13.47 -20.66
CA TYR A 479 12.91 12.66 -21.55
C TYR A 479 12.10 11.67 -20.74
N HIS A 480 10.78 11.61 -20.99
CA HIS A 480 9.90 10.62 -20.35
C HIS A 480 9.60 9.47 -21.33
N LEU A 481 10.13 8.30 -21.05
CA LEU A 481 9.85 7.08 -21.79
C LEU A 481 8.57 6.42 -21.23
N LYS A 482 7.47 6.57 -21.97
CA LYS A 482 6.13 6.03 -21.61
C LYS A 482 5.91 4.61 -22.11
#